data_b9bc1c5afa1066d05b40c961ad91f95e
#
_entry.id   b9bc1c5afa1066d05b40c961ad91f95e
#
_cell.length_a   1.000
_cell.length_b   1.000
_cell.length_c   1.000
_cell.angle_alpha   90.00
_cell.angle_beta   90.00
_cell.angle_gamma   90.00
#
_symmetry.space_group_name_H-M   'P 1'
#
loop_
_entity.id
_entity.type
_entity.pdbx_description
1 polymer ?
#
loop_
_entity_poly.entity_id
_entity_poly.type
_entity_poly.pdbx_seq_one_letter_code
_entity_poly.pdbx_strand_id
1 'polypeptide(L)'
;MSKQTKTLMAVAIVNALLLTSTFSMAAEGTFKASAQGHNGPVDVTMTVTKDGKIASVTVGPNKETVGIADSALRIIPDQIVKHQSLGIDALTGATFSSKAVLAAARDCAKQANLDLTALMVPINKSGGKVIHKKADVVVIGGGGAGLSAAVGAAENNATVIVIEKTASLGGNTMRAGGGYNY
;
A
#
# COMPACT_ATOMS: atom_id res chain seq x y z
N MET A 1 57.54 -0.21 29.66
CA MET A 1 56.54 0.27 28.70
C MET A 1 56.74 1.77 28.52
N SER A 2 57.08 2.20 27.33
CA SER A 2 57.32 3.62 27.03
C SER A 2 56.03 4.45 27.06
N LYS A 3 56.15 5.75 27.28
CA LYS A 3 54.99 6.69 27.24
C LYS A 3 54.22 6.58 25.91
N GLN A 4 54.91 6.31 24.80
CA GLN A 4 54.30 6.12 23.49
C GLN A 4 53.39 4.87 23.40
N THR A 5 53.76 3.78 24.07
CA THR A 5 52.94 2.54 24.06
C THR A 5 51.66 2.71 24.84
N LYS A 6 51.65 3.51 25.91
CA LYS A 6 50.43 3.85 26.67
C LYS A 6 49.49 4.76 25.89
N THR A 7 50.01 5.72 25.12
CA THR A 7 49.21 6.64 24.29
C THR A 7 48.57 5.89 23.12
N LEU A 8 49.27 4.99 22.46
CA LEU A 8 48.73 4.15 21.39
C LEU A 8 47.63 3.19 21.88
N MET A 9 47.78 2.61 23.07
CA MET A 9 46.74 1.77 23.68
C MET A 9 45.48 2.59 24.04
N ALA A 10 45.66 3.80 24.57
CA ALA A 10 44.52 4.67 24.90
C ALA A 10 43.73 5.11 23.65
N VAL A 11 44.40 5.43 22.53
CA VAL A 11 43.78 5.77 21.26
C VAL A 11 43.05 4.57 20.64
N ALA A 12 43.61 3.34 20.75
CA ALA A 12 42.96 2.14 20.25
C ALA A 12 41.68 1.81 21.04
N ILE A 13 41.65 2.03 22.35
CA ILE A 13 40.48 1.80 23.21
C ILE A 13 39.38 2.83 22.93
N VAL A 14 39.72 4.10 22.69
CA VAL A 14 38.76 5.15 22.38
C VAL A 14 38.12 4.91 21.00
N ASN A 15 38.87 4.45 19.98
CA ASN A 15 38.32 4.08 18.69
C ASN A 15 37.46 2.81 18.70
N ALA A 16 37.79 1.85 19.58
CA ALA A 16 36.95 0.64 19.73
C ALA A 16 35.60 0.94 20.43
N LEU A 17 35.52 2.01 21.23
CA LEU A 17 34.29 2.41 21.92
C LEU A 17 33.31 3.23 21.01
N LEU A 18 33.79 3.77 19.88
CA LEU A 18 32.99 4.56 18.93
C LEU A 18 32.35 3.73 17.82
N LEU A 19 32.56 2.42 17.79
CA LEU A 19 32.02 1.49 16.80
C LEU A 19 30.89 0.60 17.34
N THR A 20 30.28 0.95 18.47
CA THR A 20 28.97 0.39 18.78
C THR A 20 27.91 1.12 17.94
N SER A 21 27.84 0.78 16.65
CA SER A 21 26.61 0.95 15.93
C SER A 21 25.55 0.22 16.74
N THR A 22 24.71 0.99 17.44
CA THR A 22 23.49 0.45 18.04
C THR A 22 22.65 -0.08 16.86
N PHE A 23 22.76 -1.36 16.60
CA PHE A 23 21.84 -2.06 15.74
C PHE A 23 20.51 -1.97 16.48
N SER A 24 19.72 -0.94 16.14
CA SER A 24 18.36 -0.78 16.67
C SER A 24 17.57 -1.96 16.11
N MET A 25 17.35 -2.98 16.93
CA MET A 25 16.54 -4.12 16.52
C MET A 25 15.09 -3.65 16.34
N ALA A 26 14.45 -4.18 15.32
CA ALA A 26 13.01 -3.97 15.13
C ALA A 26 12.27 -4.41 16.40
N ALA A 27 11.32 -3.59 16.84
CA ALA A 27 10.51 -3.92 18.01
C ALA A 27 9.36 -4.85 17.56
N GLU A 28 9.26 -6.02 18.18
CA GLU A 28 8.09 -6.88 18.04
C GLU A 28 6.90 -6.24 18.73
N GLY A 29 5.72 -6.32 18.12
CA GLY A 29 4.48 -5.80 18.72
C GLY A 29 3.47 -5.31 17.73
N THR A 30 2.45 -4.67 18.28
CA THR A 30 1.36 -4.04 17.51
C THR A 30 1.43 -2.52 17.68
N PHE A 31 1.54 -1.82 16.58
CA PHE A 31 1.69 -0.37 16.49
C PHE A 31 0.48 0.25 15.83
N LYS A 32 0.09 1.44 16.28
CA LYS A 32 -1.05 2.16 15.76
C LYS A 32 -0.65 3.58 15.36
N ALA A 33 -1.14 4.02 14.23
CA ALA A 33 -0.98 5.39 13.78
C ALA A 33 -2.20 5.82 12.94
N SER A 34 -2.35 7.12 12.75
CA SER A 34 -3.44 7.71 12.00
C SER A 34 -2.90 8.76 11.05
N ALA A 35 -3.50 8.85 9.87
CA ALA A 35 -3.18 9.89 8.92
C ALA A 35 -4.45 10.44 8.24
N GLN A 36 -4.40 11.71 7.81
CA GLN A 36 -5.54 12.37 7.19
C GLN A 36 -5.83 11.78 5.82
N GLY A 37 -7.03 11.23 5.66
CA GLY A 37 -7.60 10.81 4.38
C GLY A 37 -8.41 11.91 3.71
N HIS A 38 -9.34 11.54 2.85
CA HIS A 38 -10.22 12.50 2.15
C HIS A 38 -11.31 13.07 3.08
N ASN A 39 -12.01 12.21 3.81
CA ASN A 39 -13.13 12.60 4.68
C ASN A 39 -12.81 12.58 6.17
N GLY A 40 -11.56 12.32 6.54
CA GLY A 40 -11.14 12.28 7.94
C GLY A 40 -9.92 11.40 8.18
N PRO A 41 -9.59 11.17 9.45
CA PRO A 41 -8.45 10.33 9.79
C PRO A 41 -8.73 8.86 9.41
N VAL A 42 -7.66 8.20 8.95
CA VAL A 42 -7.63 6.77 8.65
C VAL A 42 -6.66 6.13 9.63
N ASP A 43 -7.18 5.33 10.53
CA ASP A 43 -6.41 4.61 11.53
C ASP A 43 -5.86 3.32 10.97
N VAL A 44 -4.57 3.07 11.18
CA VAL A 44 -3.89 1.85 10.76
C VAL A 44 -3.29 1.17 11.98
N THR A 45 -3.46 -0.14 12.05
CA THR A 45 -2.81 -1.01 13.02
C THR A 45 -1.88 -1.97 12.29
N MET A 46 -0.61 -2.00 12.66
CA MET A 46 0.43 -2.86 12.09
C MET A 46 1.00 -3.76 13.15
N THR A 47 1.08 -5.06 12.87
CA THR A 47 1.78 -6.03 13.72
C THR A 47 3.10 -6.41 13.10
N VAL A 48 4.17 -6.33 13.90
CA VAL A 48 5.55 -6.66 13.50
C VAL A 48 6.02 -7.86 14.32
N THR A 49 6.65 -8.82 13.66
CA THR A 49 7.20 -10.02 14.28
C THR A 49 8.61 -9.76 14.84
N LYS A 50 9.10 -10.69 15.66
CA LYS A 50 10.44 -10.63 16.29
C LYS A 50 11.58 -10.52 15.26
N ASP A 51 11.40 -11.07 14.07
CA ASP A 51 12.36 -10.99 12.96
C ASP A 51 12.17 -9.73 12.09
N GLY A 52 11.38 -8.76 12.57
CA GLY A 52 11.20 -7.46 11.91
C GLY A 52 10.31 -7.49 10.68
N LYS A 53 9.51 -8.55 10.48
CA LYS A 53 8.57 -8.63 9.37
C LYS A 53 7.21 -8.07 9.72
N ILE A 54 6.55 -7.47 8.76
CA ILE A 54 5.18 -7.00 8.89
C ILE A 54 4.24 -8.20 8.75
N ALA A 55 3.67 -8.65 9.87
CA ALA A 55 2.76 -9.80 9.92
C ALA A 55 1.35 -9.44 9.47
N SER A 56 0.87 -8.25 9.82
CA SER A 56 -0.45 -7.78 9.43
C SER A 56 -0.51 -6.26 9.37
N VAL A 57 -1.38 -5.74 8.51
CA VAL A 57 -1.78 -4.34 8.47
C VAL A 57 -3.30 -4.32 8.35
N THR A 58 -3.96 -3.58 9.21
CA THR A 58 -5.42 -3.44 9.19
C THR A 58 -5.81 -1.97 9.27
N VAL A 59 -6.90 -1.61 8.61
CA VAL A 59 -7.49 -0.27 8.67
C VAL A 59 -8.70 -0.32 9.59
N GLY A 60 -8.75 0.61 10.53
CA GLY A 60 -9.86 0.78 11.47
C GLY A 60 -11.10 1.42 10.84
N PRO A 61 -12.16 1.61 11.65
CA PRO A 61 -13.34 2.38 11.23
C PRO A 61 -12.92 3.78 10.73
N ASN A 62 -13.50 4.21 9.63
CA ASN A 62 -13.15 5.48 8.99
C ASN A 62 -14.39 6.10 8.32
N LYS A 63 -14.25 7.35 7.84
CA LYS A 63 -15.31 8.11 7.18
C LYS A 63 -15.08 8.27 5.68
N GLU A 64 -14.19 7.48 5.11
CA GLU A 64 -13.88 7.55 3.69
C GLU A 64 -15.10 7.17 2.84
N THR A 65 -15.12 7.63 1.59
CA THR A 65 -16.27 7.42 0.70
C THR A 65 -16.38 5.97 0.28
N VAL A 66 -17.47 5.32 0.68
CA VAL A 66 -17.81 3.95 0.27
C VAL A 66 -17.89 3.85 -1.25
N GLY A 67 -17.43 2.75 -1.81
CA GLY A 67 -17.35 2.53 -3.27
C GLY A 67 -16.17 3.22 -3.94
N ILE A 68 -15.50 4.17 -3.28
CA ILE A 68 -14.31 4.84 -3.79
C ILE A 68 -13.06 4.38 -3.04
N ALA A 69 -13.08 4.49 -1.73
CA ALA A 69 -11.93 4.20 -0.88
C ALA A 69 -11.74 2.72 -0.58
N ASP A 70 -12.80 1.92 -0.62
CA ASP A 70 -12.82 0.51 -0.18
C ASP A 70 -11.68 -0.31 -0.77
N SER A 71 -11.39 -0.08 -2.06
CA SER A 71 -10.28 -0.75 -2.74
C SER A 71 -8.92 -0.40 -2.14
N ALA A 72 -8.69 0.89 -1.83
CA ALA A 72 -7.44 1.35 -1.24
C ALA A 72 -7.28 0.85 0.19
N LEU A 73 -8.36 0.91 0.97
CA LEU A 73 -8.37 0.48 2.37
C LEU A 73 -8.15 -1.03 2.54
N ARG A 74 -8.44 -1.83 1.53
CA ARG A 74 -8.23 -3.27 1.51
C ARG A 74 -6.94 -3.68 0.80
N ILE A 75 -6.71 -3.18 -0.41
CA ILE A 75 -5.60 -3.65 -1.26
C ILE A 75 -4.24 -3.20 -0.74
N ILE A 76 -4.12 -1.95 -0.25
CA ILE A 76 -2.82 -1.42 0.21
C ILE A 76 -2.31 -2.19 1.42
N PRO A 77 -3.08 -2.45 2.49
CA PRO A 77 -2.65 -3.30 3.59
C PRO A 77 -2.17 -4.68 3.13
N ASP A 78 -2.93 -5.34 2.25
CA ASP A 78 -2.56 -6.66 1.71
C ASP A 78 -1.24 -6.60 0.95
N GLN A 79 -1.02 -5.56 0.13
CA GLN A 79 0.21 -5.38 -0.62
C GLN A 79 1.42 -5.10 0.29
N ILE A 80 1.25 -4.32 1.36
CA ILE A 80 2.30 -4.06 2.35
C ILE A 80 2.78 -5.38 2.96
N VAL A 81 1.87 -6.20 3.43
CA VAL A 81 2.20 -7.50 4.04
C VAL A 81 2.84 -8.45 3.02
N LYS A 82 2.24 -8.57 1.84
CA LYS A 82 2.71 -9.46 0.78
C LYS A 82 4.12 -9.14 0.29
N HIS A 83 4.43 -7.85 0.11
CA HIS A 83 5.70 -7.40 -0.46
C HIS A 83 6.71 -6.92 0.59
N GLN A 84 6.31 -6.87 1.86
CA GLN A 84 7.14 -6.32 2.93
C GLN A 84 7.68 -4.94 2.55
N SER A 85 6.82 -4.08 1.96
CA SER A 85 7.21 -2.79 1.42
C SER A 85 6.11 -1.75 1.63
N LEU A 86 6.53 -0.51 1.87
CA LEU A 86 5.69 0.69 1.89
C LEU A 86 5.83 1.51 0.59
N GLY A 87 6.68 1.06 -0.33
CA GLY A 87 6.88 1.65 -1.66
C GLY A 87 5.78 1.27 -2.66
N ILE A 88 4.52 1.38 -2.23
CA ILE A 88 3.32 1.03 -3.00
C ILE A 88 2.73 2.30 -3.62
N ASP A 89 2.35 2.21 -4.89
CA ASP A 89 1.66 3.31 -5.56
C ASP A 89 0.23 3.47 -5.05
N ALA A 90 -0.23 4.73 -5.02
CA ALA A 90 -1.62 5.02 -4.74
C ALA A 90 -2.55 4.43 -5.81
N LEU A 91 -3.68 3.88 -5.38
CA LEU A 91 -4.69 3.36 -6.30
C LEU A 91 -5.39 4.51 -7.03
N THR A 92 -5.56 4.32 -8.34
CA THR A 92 -6.31 5.27 -9.19
C THR A 92 -7.74 5.41 -8.67
N GLY A 93 -8.20 6.64 -8.53
CA GLY A 93 -9.53 6.97 -8.02
C GLY A 93 -9.62 7.11 -6.49
N ALA A 94 -8.67 6.57 -5.71
CA ALA A 94 -8.64 6.62 -4.26
C ALA A 94 -7.30 7.16 -3.71
N THR A 95 -6.74 8.18 -4.36
CA THR A 95 -5.38 8.68 -4.07
C THR A 95 -5.22 9.18 -2.64
N PHE A 96 -6.18 9.94 -2.11
CA PHE A 96 -6.10 10.48 -0.75
C PHE A 96 -6.15 9.37 0.29
N SER A 97 -7.10 8.45 0.19
CA SER A 97 -7.22 7.30 1.08
C SER A 97 -6.00 6.39 1.00
N SER A 98 -5.45 6.17 -0.21
CA SER A 98 -4.21 5.42 -0.42
C SER A 98 -3.03 6.05 0.32
N LYS A 99 -2.84 7.37 0.15
CA LYS A 99 -1.77 8.11 0.81
C LYS A 99 -1.92 8.10 2.33
N ALA A 100 -3.15 8.18 2.86
CA ALA A 100 -3.42 8.10 4.29
C ALA A 100 -3.00 6.74 4.86
N VAL A 101 -3.41 5.63 4.25
CA VAL A 101 -3.01 4.28 4.68
C VAL A 101 -1.48 4.14 4.67
N LEU A 102 -0.82 4.56 3.60
CA LEU A 102 0.64 4.47 3.49
C LEU A 102 1.37 5.36 4.50
N ALA A 103 0.87 6.57 4.77
CA ALA A 103 1.45 7.48 5.76
C ALA A 103 1.32 6.90 7.18
N ALA A 104 0.12 6.44 7.56
CA ALA A 104 -0.10 5.82 8.86
C ALA A 104 0.72 4.52 9.01
N ALA A 105 0.80 3.67 7.98
CA ALA A 105 1.64 2.48 7.99
C ALA A 105 3.13 2.82 8.16
N ARG A 106 3.62 3.90 7.53
CA ARG A 106 4.99 4.40 7.71
C ARG A 106 5.25 4.84 9.15
N ASP A 107 4.29 5.49 9.78
CA ASP A 107 4.45 5.90 11.18
C ASP A 107 4.39 4.71 12.14
N CYS A 108 3.61 3.67 11.86
CA CYS A 108 3.69 2.38 12.57
C CYS A 108 5.08 1.75 12.42
N ALA A 109 5.63 1.73 11.20
CA ALA A 109 6.96 1.18 10.93
C ALA A 109 8.07 1.94 11.68
N LYS A 110 7.96 3.28 11.78
CA LYS A 110 8.87 4.09 12.62
C LYS A 110 8.79 3.71 14.10
N GLN A 111 7.57 3.57 14.64
CA GLN A 111 7.37 3.14 16.03
C GLN A 111 7.98 1.76 16.29
N ALA A 112 7.92 0.87 15.30
CA ALA A 112 8.50 -0.46 15.36
C ALA A 112 10.03 -0.47 15.11
N ASN A 113 10.66 0.67 14.91
CA ASN A 113 12.10 0.76 14.57
C ASN A 113 12.48 -0.01 13.29
N LEU A 114 11.56 -0.13 12.33
CA LEU A 114 11.86 -0.75 11.05
C LEU A 114 12.72 0.16 10.17
N ASP A 115 13.59 -0.42 9.35
CA ASP A 115 14.37 0.32 8.37
C ASP A 115 13.45 0.84 7.24
N LEU A 116 13.11 2.11 7.32
CA LEU A 116 12.27 2.76 6.32
C LEU A 116 12.92 2.80 4.95
N THR A 117 14.25 2.87 4.87
CA THR A 117 14.94 2.90 3.58
C THR A 117 14.73 1.59 2.84
N ALA A 118 14.85 0.47 3.55
CA ALA A 118 14.57 -0.86 3.00
C ALA A 118 13.07 -1.03 2.66
N LEU A 119 12.17 -0.53 3.49
CA LEU A 119 10.72 -0.64 3.27
C LEU A 119 10.19 0.28 2.15
N MET A 120 10.87 1.37 1.82
CA MET A 120 10.41 2.33 0.79
C MET A 120 10.81 1.94 -0.63
N VAL A 121 11.41 0.77 -0.82
CA VAL A 121 11.75 0.27 -2.15
C VAL A 121 10.46 0.04 -2.95
N PRO A 122 10.32 0.68 -4.14
CA PRO A 122 9.14 0.49 -4.98
C PRO A 122 8.94 -0.98 -5.33
N ILE A 123 7.69 -1.44 -5.28
CA ILE A 123 7.36 -2.79 -5.72
C ILE A 123 7.61 -2.89 -7.22
N ASN A 124 8.51 -3.79 -7.61
CA ASN A 124 8.71 -4.08 -9.02
C ASN A 124 7.47 -4.81 -9.56
N LYS A 125 6.68 -4.11 -10.35
CA LYS A 125 5.51 -4.67 -11.05
C LYS A 125 5.90 -5.45 -12.30
N SER A 126 7.19 -5.54 -12.62
CA SER A 126 7.69 -6.33 -13.73
C SER A 126 7.52 -7.82 -13.43
N GLY A 127 6.67 -8.49 -14.19
CA GLY A 127 6.43 -9.92 -14.06
C GLY A 127 5.00 -10.31 -13.71
N GLY A 128 4.02 -9.43 -13.94
CA GLY A 128 2.62 -9.84 -13.92
C GLY A 128 2.41 -11.01 -14.87
N LYS A 129 1.70 -12.05 -14.43
CA LYS A 129 1.34 -13.17 -15.28
C LYS A 129 0.60 -12.64 -16.52
N VAL A 130 1.14 -12.87 -17.69
CA VAL A 130 0.44 -12.59 -18.94
C VAL A 130 -0.71 -13.58 -19.04
N ILE A 131 -1.93 -13.09 -19.12
CA ILE A 131 -3.14 -13.90 -19.27
C ILE A 131 -3.69 -13.67 -20.67
N HIS A 132 -3.66 -14.71 -21.50
CA HIS A 132 -4.29 -14.68 -22.80
C HIS A 132 -5.75 -15.11 -22.66
N LYS A 133 -6.66 -14.28 -23.12
CA LYS A 133 -8.10 -14.52 -23.17
C LYS A 133 -8.61 -14.21 -24.57
N LYS A 134 -9.65 -14.90 -24.99
CA LYS A 134 -10.35 -14.66 -26.28
C LYS A 134 -11.82 -14.44 -25.99
N ALA A 135 -12.40 -13.47 -26.64
CA ALA A 135 -13.84 -13.17 -26.62
C ALA A 135 -14.25 -12.60 -27.97
N ASP A 136 -15.54 -12.59 -28.28
CA ASP A 136 -16.09 -11.98 -29.48
C ASP A 136 -16.05 -10.45 -29.38
N VAL A 137 -16.24 -9.92 -28.16
CA VAL A 137 -16.20 -8.49 -27.87
C VAL A 137 -15.30 -8.20 -26.67
N VAL A 138 -14.43 -7.20 -26.81
CA VAL A 138 -13.64 -6.67 -25.70
C VAL A 138 -14.04 -5.22 -25.45
N VAL A 139 -14.55 -4.94 -24.24
CA VAL A 139 -14.94 -3.60 -23.78
C VAL A 139 -13.85 -3.02 -22.90
N ILE A 140 -13.34 -1.84 -23.26
CA ILE A 140 -12.33 -1.14 -22.47
C ILE A 140 -13.02 -0.02 -21.67
N GLY A 141 -13.06 -0.19 -20.37
CA GLY A 141 -13.73 0.67 -19.40
C GLY A 141 -15.04 0.09 -18.89
N GLY A 142 -15.13 -0.17 -17.59
CA GLY A 142 -16.30 -0.73 -16.91
C GLY A 142 -17.22 0.35 -16.31
N GLY A 143 -17.29 1.55 -16.89
CA GLY A 143 -18.27 2.58 -16.55
C GLY A 143 -19.65 2.27 -17.14
N GLY A 144 -20.63 3.17 -16.94
CA GLY A 144 -22.00 2.96 -17.42
C GLY A 144 -22.10 2.60 -18.89
N ALA A 145 -21.44 3.35 -19.77
CA ALA A 145 -21.44 3.07 -21.21
C ALA A 145 -20.82 1.70 -21.54
N GLY A 146 -19.67 1.37 -20.92
CA GLY A 146 -19.00 0.10 -21.16
C GLY A 146 -19.82 -1.09 -20.67
N LEU A 147 -20.45 -0.97 -19.50
CA LEU A 147 -21.31 -2.03 -18.96
C LEU A 147 -22.57 -2.21 -19.82
N SER A 148 -23.18 -1.12 -20.31
CA SER A 148 -24.33 -1.19 -21.23
C SER A 148 -23.93 -1.87 -22.55
N ALA A 149 -22.76 -1.54 -23.11
CA ALA A 149 -22.24 -2.20 -24.31
C ALA A 149 -21.97 -3.69 -24.08
N ALA A 150 -21.41 -4.05 -22.90
CA ALA A 150 -21.15 -5.43 -22.54
C ALA A 150 -22.44 -6.25 -22.41
N VAL A 151 -23.47 -5.68 -21.77
CA VAL A 151 -24.81 -6.30 -21.65
C VAL A 151 -25.41 -6.49 -23.03
N GLY A 152 -25.46 -5.44 -23.87
CA GLY A 152 -26.03 -5.55 -25.21
C GLY A 152 -25.32 -6.58 -26.09
N ALA A 153 -24.00 -6.72 -25.98
CA ALA A 153 -23.27 -7.77 -26.68
C ALA A 153 -23.64 -9.18 -26.15
N ALA A 154 -23.70 -9.33 -24.82
CA ALA A 154 -24.04 -10.62 -24.19
C ALA A 154 -25.47 -11.06 -24.49
N GLU A 155 -26.43 -10.13 -24.55
CA GLU A 155 -27.82 -10.39 -24.94
C GLU A 155 -27.93 -10.89 -26.40
N ASN A 156 -26.94 -10.58 -27.24
CA ASN A 156 -26.81 -11.11 -28.59
C ASN A 156 -25.90 -12.32 -28.71
N ASN A 157 -25.75 -13.08 -27.62
CA ASN A 157 -24.98 -14.31 -27.51
C ASN A 157 -23.47 -14.18 -27.79
N ALA A 158 -22.91 -12.95 -27.72
CA ALA A 158 -21.47 -12.76 -27.81
C ALA A 158 -20.79 -13.03 -26.46
N THR A 159 -19.63 -13.66 -26.50
CA THR A 159 -18.73 -13.72 -25.33
C THR A 159 -18.07 -12.37 -25.13
N VAL A 160 -18.07 -11.85 -23.90
CA VAL A 160 -17.58 -10.49 -23.60
C VAL A 160 -16.50 -10.51 -22.53
N ILE A 161 -15.44 -9.72 -22.74
CA ILE A 161 -14.46 -9.38 -21.72
C ILE A 161 -14.52 -7.88 -21.48
N VAL A 162 -14.72 -7.49 -20.22
CA VAL A 162 -14.61 -6.09 -19.79
C VAL A 162 -13.27 -5.87 -19.10
N ILE A 163 -12.52 -4.87 -19.57
CA ILE A 163 -11.24 -4.44 -18.98
C ILE A 163 -11.47 -3.13 -18.24
N GLU A 164 -11.26 -3.12 -16.93
CA GLU A 164 -11.39 -1.93 -16.09
C GLU A 164 -10.04 -1.58 -15.44
N LYS A 165 -9.70 -0.30 -15.47
CA LYS A 165 -8.46 0.23 -14.88
C LYS A 165 -8.50 0.29 -13.36
N THR A 166 -9.69 0.60 -12.80
CA THR A 166 -9.92 0.74 -11.37
C THR A 166 -10.26 -0.60 -10.74
N ALA A 167 -10.22 -0.67 -9.42
CA ALA A 167 -10.53 -1.89 -8.69
C ALA A 167 -12.04 -2.20 -8.60
N SER A 168 -12.90 -1.31 -9.10
CA SER A 168 -14.36 -1.46 -9.12
C SER A 168 -14.94 -1.04 -10.44
N LEU A 169 -16.02 -1.71 -10.84
CA LEU A 169 -16.84 -1.32 -11.99
C LEU A 169 -17.75 -0.15 -11.65
N GLY A 170 -18.38 0.45 -12.66
CA GLY A 170 -19.40 1.50 -12.54
C GLY A 170 -18.89 2.91 -12.85
N GLY A 171 -17.62 3.22 -12.62
CA GLY A 171 -17.02 4.53 -12.91
C GLY A 171 -17.81 5.68 -12.28
N ASN A 172 -17.96 6.79 -13.00
CA ASN A 172 -18.73 7.95 -12.55
C ASN A 172 -20.24 7.68 -12.47
N THR A 173 -20.76 6.68 -13.15
CA THR A 173 -22.19 6.33 -13.12
C THR A 173 -22.64 5.90 -11.72
N MET A 174 -21.81 5.21 -10.96
CA MET A 174 -22.09 4.87 -9.56
C MET A 174 -22.15 6.10 -8.64
N ARG A 175 -21.59 7.22 -9.06
CA ARG A 175 -21.54 8.46 -8.29
C ARG A 175 -22.62 9.46 -8.71
N ALA A 176 -23.29 9.19 -9.81
CA ALA A 176 -24.40 10.00 -10.28
C ALA A 176 -25.60 9.78 -9.35
N GLY A 177 -26.18 10.86 -8.82
CA GLY A 177 -27.35 10.81 -7.95
C GLY A 177 -28.68 10.47 -8.65
N GLY A 178 -28.63 9.90 -9.85
CA GLY A 178 -29.83 9.57 -10.64
C GLY A 178 -30.48 10.78 -11.32
N GLY A 179 -29.86 11.96 -11.26
CA GLY A 179 -30.34 13.16 -11.96
C GLY A 179 -30.16 13.03 -13.48
N TYR A 180 -31.18 13.31 -14.23
CA TYR A 180 -31.14 13.39 -15.69
C TYR A 180 -30.96 14.85 -16.10
N ASN A 181 -29.90 15.14 -16.87
CA ASN A 181 -29.76 16.43 -17.54
C ASN A 181 -30.35 16.28 -18.93
N TYR A 182 -31.46 16.96 -19.18
CA TYR A 182 -32.13 17.05 -20.47
C TYR A 182 -32.09 18.48 -21.02
#